data_8b3eb45c7e23122a0a842673c6df33d9
#
_entry.id   8b3eb45c7e23122a0a842673c6df33d9
#
_cell.length_a   1.000
_cell.length_b   1.000
_cell.length_c   1.000
_cell.angle_alpha   90.00
_cell.angle_beta   90.00
_cell.angle_gamma   90.00
#
_symmetry.space_group_name_H-M   'P 1'
#
loop_
_entity.id
_entity.type
_entity.pdbx_description
1 polymer ?
#
loop_
_entity_poly.entity_id
_entity_poly.type
_entity_poly.pdbx_seq_one_letter_code
_entity_poly.pdbx_strand_id
1 'polypeptide(L)'
;MAQKPRRDEILQYLEQNGFSTVGELVELLHYSTATVYRDLNELEHQNLVRRSYGGVELVGRGTMTLARRYDYMQPEKRHLAAMAAEYVKDGETISLAGGSTVACMVPYLGKKKNISVIVHDLRVAEQLGALGVDVICLGGRICDPPSILMGDDTVENAMKYRVDKIFFSATGLTPDGQISVMEKYYLLYHVMMQGADKVCFLADHTKLEQRGDRRLCDFSAVDYVVSDIDFSGDIRGKYPKTEFVFVDGKVKRG
;
A
#
# COMPACT_ATOMS: atom_id res chain seq x y z
N MET A 1 23.19 34.01 -15.71
CA MET A 1 22.31 32.85 -15.96
C MET A 1 20.91 33.23 -15.51
N ALA A 2 19.92 33.20 -16.39
CA ALA A 2 18.53 33.48 -16.01
C ALA A 2 18.08 32.40 -15.02
N GLN A 3 17.54 32.83 -13.87
CA GLN A 3 16.96 31.94 -12.86
C GLN A 3 15.79 31.21 -13.52
N LYS A 4 15.82 29.86 -13.53
CA LYS A 4 14.70 29.06 -14.05
C LYS A 4 13.44 29.45 -13.28
N PRO A 5 12.28 29.56 -13.94
CA PRO A 5 11.03 29.75 -13.23
C PRO A 5 10.84 28.64 -12.18
N ARG A 6 10.48 28.98 -10.96
CA ARG A 6 10.31 28.03 -9.85
C ARG A 6 9.41 26.83 -10.18
N ARG A 7 8.41 27.02 -11.02
CA ARG A 7 7.52 25.96 -11.49
C ARG A 7 8.26 24.92 -12.35
N ASP A 8 9.23 25.36 -13.15
CA ASP A 8 10.07 24.45 -13.94
C ASP A 8 10.98 23.62 -13.03
N GLU A 9 11.44 24.18 -11.90
CA GLU A 9 12.22 23.45 -10.89
C GLU A 9 11.37 22.37 -10.22
N ILE A 10 10.10 22.67 -9.90
CA ILE A 10 9.14 21.67 -9.40
C ILE A 10 8.95 20.55 -10.41
N LEU A 11 8.66 20.88 -11.68
CA LEU A 11 8.44 19.89 -12.71
C LEU A 11 9.69 19.03 -12.95
N GLN A 12 10.86 19.65 -13.03
CA GLN A 12 12.12 18.93 -13.20
C GLN A 12 12.41 17.99 -12.02
N TYR A 13 12.16 18.44 -10.79
CA TYR A 13 12.31 17.59 -9.61
C TYR A 13 11.37 16.41 -9.67
N LEU A 14 10.10 16.63 -10.02
CA LEU A 14 9.10 15.57 -10.16
C LEU A 14 9.41 14.62 -11.34
N GLU A 15 10.06 15.12 -12.42
CA GLU A 15 10.54 14.27 -13.51
C GLU A 15 11.58 13.24 -13.05
N GLN A 16 12.47 13.67 -12.18
CA GLN A 16 13.56 12.82 -11.68
C GLN A 16 13.10 11.87 -10.56
N ASN A 17 12.17 12.35 -9.72
CA ASN A 17 11.79 11.68 -8.47
C ASN A 17 10.38 11.04 -8.53
N GLY A 18 9.57 11.36 -9.53
CA GLY A 18 8.22 10.82 -9.73
C GLY A 18 7.14 11.42 -8.84
N PHE A 19 7.45 11.61 -7.54
CA PHE A 19 6.57 12.17 -6.51
C PHE A 19 7.38 13.00 -5.52
N SER A 20 6.74 14.00 -4.90
CA SER A 20 7.32 14.72 -3.77
C SER A 20 6.24 15.18 -2.79
N THR A 21 6.56 15.21 -1.51
CA THR A 21 5.70 15.88 -0.52
C THR A 21 5.83 17.40 -0.66
N VAL A 22 4.81 18.12 -0.21
CA VAL A 22 4.89 19.59 -0.19
C VAL A 22 6.02 20.07 0.71
N GLY A 23 6.29 19.34 1.82
CA GLY A 23 7.41 19.64 2.73
C GLY A 23 8.77 19.53 2.03
N GLU A 24 9.03 18.46 1.30
CA GLU A 24 10.26 18.29 0.50
C GLU A 24 10.44 19.41 -0.54
N LEU A 25 9.35 19.81 -1.21
CA LEU A 25 9.40 20.92 -2.17
C LEU A 25 9.68 22.28 -1.48
N VAL A 26 9.15 22.49 -0.29
CA VAL A 26 9.42 23.69 0.53
C VAL A 26 10.90 23.75 0.91
N GLU A 27 11.46 22.63 1.37
CA GLU A 27 12.87 22.54 1.73
C GLU A 27 13.79 22.69 0.51
N LEU A 28 13.49 22.01 -0.59
CA LEU A 28 14.25 22.07 -1.84
C LEU A 28 14.29 23.48 -2.44
N LEU A 29 13.13 24.13 -2.49
CA LEU A 29 12.97 25.41 -3.19
C LEU A 29 13.27 26.61 -2.29
N HIS A 30 13.41 26.42 -0.98
CA HIS A 30 13.62 27.47 0.02
C HIS A 30 12.57 28.59 -0.01
N TYR A 31 11.32 28.25 -0.33
CA TYR A 31 10.18 29.17 -0.32
C TYR A 31 9.16 28.80 0.78
N SER A 32 8.29 29.74 1.10
CA SER A 32 7.22 29.47 2.08
C SER A 32 6.25 28.41 1.56
N THR A 33 5.67 27.63 2.47
CA THR A 33 4.64 26.64 2.18
C THR A 33 3.48 27.24 1.36
N ALA A 34 3.02 28.46 1.69
CA ALA A 34 1.97 29.15 0.93
C ALA A 34 2.36 29.45 -0.52
N THR A 35 3.64 29.75 -0.76
CA THR A 35 4.16 30.00 -2.11
C THR A 35 4.20 28.72 -2.94
N VAL A 36 4.68 27.63 -2.34
CA VAL A 36 4.71 26.32 -3.01
C VAL A 36 3.29 25.85 -3.33
N TYR A 37 2.34 25.96 -2.39
CA TYR A 37 0.93 25.61 -2.66
C TYR A 37 0.33 26.41 -3.81
N ARG A 38 0.65 27.71 -3.94
CA ARG A 38 0.17 28.53 -5.07
C ARG A 38 0.69 28.03 -6.41
N ASP A 39 1.97 27.67 -6.47
CA ASP A 39 2.57 27.13 -7.70
C ASP A 39 1.98 25.76 -8.05
N LEU A 40 1.80 24.91 -7.06
CA LEU A 40 1.19 23.61 -7.26
C LEU A 40 -0.27 23.73 -7.74
N ASN A 41 -1.05 24.68 -7.20
CA ASN A 41 -2.41 24.96 -7.68
C ASN A 41 -2.41 25.31 -9.16
N GLU A 42 -1.49 26.18 -9.58
CA GLU A 42 -1.38 26.61 -10.96
C GLU A 42 -0.95 25.47 -11.89
N LEU A 43 0.02 24.66 -11.47
CA LEU A 43 0.44 23.48 -12.23
C LEU A 43 -0.67 22.42 -12.33
N GLU A 44 -1.48 22.28 -11.30
CA GLU A 44 -2.64 21.39 -11.27
C GLU A 44 -3.76 21.89 -12.20
N HIS A 45 -4.04 23.21 -12.21
CA HIS A 45 -4.95 23.83 -13.18
C HIS A 45 -4.50 23.65 -14.63
N GLN A 46 -3.18 23.66 -14.86
CA GLN A 46 -2.58 23.37 -16.16
C GLN A 46 -2.54 21.86 -16.49
N ASN A 47 -3.06 21.00 -15.61
CA ASN A 47 -3.03 19.54 -15.75
C ASN A 47 -1.61 18.97 -15.92
N LEU A 48 -0.60 19.64 -15.37
CA LEU A 48 0.81 19.22 -15.40
C LEU A 48 1.18 18.36 -14.19
N VAL A 49 0.56 18.64 -13.06
CA VAL A 49 0.72 17.85 -11.83
C VAL A 49 -0.64 17.44 -11.28
N ARG A 50 -0.64 16.39 -10.49
CA ARG A 50 -1.78 15.95 -9.69
C ARG A 50 -1.34 15.86 -8.25
N ARG A 51 -2.17 16.38 -7.34
CA ARG A 51 -1.95 16.21 -5.91
C ARG A 51 -2.56 14.90 -5.43
N SER A 52 -1.81 14.20 -4.62
CA SER A 52 -2.26 12.99 -3.95
C SER A 52 -1.50 12.87 -2.62
N TYR A 53 -2.18 12.53 -1.52
CA TYR A 53 -1.59 12.12 -0.24
C TYR A 53 -0.50 13.03 0.35
N GLY A 54 -0.78 14.32 0.49
CA GLY A 54 0.19 15.24 1.08
C GLY A 54 1.38 15.56 0.17
N GLY A 55 1.32 15.13 -1.09
CA GLY A 55 2.34 15.37 -2.09
C GLY A 55 1.78 15.67 -3.47
N VAL A 56 2.66 15.63 -4.46
CA VAL A 56 2.39 15.98 -5.85
C VAL A 56 3.19 15.08 -6.79
N GLU A 57 2.61 14.76 -7.93
CA GLU A 57 3.22 13.97 -9.00
C GLU A 57 2.88 14.59 -10.37
N LEU A 58 3.65 14.25 -11.40
CA LEU A 58 3.35 14.68 -12.78
C LEU A 58 2.13 13.93 -13.33
N VAL A 59 1.25 14.65 -14.03
CA VAL A 59 0.17 14.02 -14.79
C VAL A 59 0.76 13.18 -15.93
N GLY A 60 0.37 11.91 -16.03
CA GLY A 60 0.83 10.98 -17.06
C GLY A 60 2.14 10.23 -16.76
N ARG A 61 2.80 10.53 -15.64
CA ARG A 61 3.90 9.69 -15.12
C ARG A 61 3.46 9.10 -13.78
N GLY A 62 3.21 7.85 -13.80
CA GLY A 62 2.64 6.98 -12.77
C GLY A 62 2.88 7.38 -11.32
N THR A 63 1.91 6.97 -10.53
CA THR A 63 1.88 6.91 -9.06
C THR A 63 3.26 6.78 -8.41
N MET A 64 3.40 7.37 -7.21
CA MET A 64 4.55 7.20 -6.30
C MET A 64 5.20 5.83 -6.48
N THR A 65 6.50 5.81 -6.83
CA THR A 65 7.21 4.55 -7.02
C THR A 65 7.05 3.67 -5.78
N LEU A 66 7.04 2.35 -5.96
CA LEU A 66 6.92 1.42 -4.84
C LEU A 66 8.00 1.68 -3.78
N ALA A 67 9.23 1.99 -4.19
CA ALA A 67 10.33 2.34 -3.27
C ALA A 67 9.95 3.50 -2.34
N ARG A 68 9.41 4.60 -2.87
CA ARG A 68 8.95 5.72 -2.05
C ARG A 68 7.72 5.41 -1.21
N ARG A 69 6.83 4.53 -1.66
CA ARG A 69 5.71 4.07 -0.82
C ARG A 69 6.19 3.33 0.42
N TYR A 70 7.35 2.65 0.35
CA TYR A 70 7.94 2.02 1.52
C TYR A 70 8.36 3.03 2.57
N ASP A 71 8.81 4.22 2.18
CA ASP A 71 9.29 5.25 3.11
C ASP A 71 8.16 6.20 3.58
N TYR A 72 7.05 6.26 2.83
CA TYR A 72 5.94 7.17 3.11
C TYR A 72 5.01 6.63 4.21
N MET A 73 4.67 7.49 5.19
CA MET A 73 3.75 7.17 6.30
C MET A 73 4.14 5.90 7.07
N GLN A 74 5.43 5.73 7.33
CA GLN A 74 5.94 4.55 8.02
C GLN A 74 5.36 4.32 9.43
N PRO A 75 5.14 5.36 10.27
CA PRO A 75 4.56 5.14 11.60
C PRO A 75 3.16 4.53 11.54
N GLU A 76 2.27 5.07 10.70
CA GLU A 76 0.89 4.62 10.54
C GLU A 76 0.85 3.18 10.00
N LYS A 77 1.61 2.91 8.95
CA LYS A 77 1.73 1.57 8.36
C LYS A 77 2.26 0.54 9.34
N ARG A 78 3.23 0.91 10.18
CA ARG A 78 3.77 0.02 11.22
C ARG A 78 2.73 -0.31 12.28
N HIS A 79 1.91 0.66 12.69
CA HIS A 79 0.83 0.41 13.64
C HIS A 79 -0.22 -0.55 13.08
N LEU A 80 -0.66 -0.31 11.84
CA LEU A 80 -1.57 -1.22 11.14
C LEU A 80 -0.98 -2.63 11.02
N ALA A 81 0.28 -2.72 10.59
CA ALA A 81 0.98 -3.97 10.41
C ALA A 81 1.19 -4.74 11.75
N ALA A 82 1.50 -4.04 12.84
CA ALA A 82 1.60 -4.63 14.15
C ALA A 82 0.27 -5.26 14.59
N MET A 83 -0.83 -4.52 14.44
CA MET A 83 -2.17 -5.00 14.76
C MET A 83 -2.59 -6.17 13.87
N ALA A 84 -2.34 -6.09 12.56
CA ALA A 84 -2.64 -7.18 11.63
C ALA A 84 -1.85 -8.47 11.95
N ALA A 85 -0.60 -8.34 12.39
CA ALA A 85 0.21 -9.48 12.77
C ALA A 85 -0.30 -10.25 14.01
N GLU A 86 -1.11 -9.62 14.88
CA GLU A 86 -1.75 -10.32 16.00
C GLU A 86 -2.77 -11.37 15.53
N TYR A 87 -3.32 -11.21 14.34
CA TYR A 87 -4.21 -12.18 13.71
C TYR A 87 -3.49 -13.40 13.14
N VAL A 88 -2.15 -13.40 13.07
CA VAL A 88 -1.35 -14.56 12.65
C VAL A 88 -1.05 -15.44 13.86
N LYS A 89 -1.38 -16.72 13.75
CA LYS A 89 -1.09 -17.74 14.77
C LYS A 89 0.16 -18.53 14.40
N ASP A 90 0.82 -19.08 15.39
CA ASP A 90 1.93 -20.03 15.17
C ASP A 90 1.42 -21.25 14.38
N GLY A 91 2.22 -21.73 13.45
CA GLY A 91 1.92 -22.87 12.59
C GLY A 91 1.08 -22.57 11.35
N GLU A 92 0.62 -21.32 11.16
CA GLU A 92 -0.19 -20.95 10.00
C GLU A 92 0.65 -20.77 8.72
N THR A 93 0.02 -21.07 7.60
CA THR A 93 0.48 -20.64 6.28
C THR A 93 -0.29 -19.40 5.85
N ILE A 94 0.42 -18.32 5.59
CA ILE A 94 -0.20 -17.06 5.20
C ILE A 94 0.32 -16.55 3.86
N SER A 95 -0.43 -15.68 3.21
CA SER A 95 0.08 -14.98 2.04
C SER A 95 0.08 -13.45 2.25
N LEU A 96 1.12 -12.80 1.75
CA LEU A 96 1.25 -11.36 1.72
C LEU A 96 1.14 -10.89 0.26
N ALA A 97 0.01 -10.32 -0.09
CA ALA A 97 -0.12 -9.62 -1.35
C ALA A 97 0.55 -8.25 -1.24
N GLY A 98 1.32 -7.88 -2.23
CA GLY A 98 2.25 -6.74 -2.20
C GLY A 98 1.67 -5.43 -1.67
N GLY A 99 2.56 -4.51 -1.43
CA GLY A 99 2.26 -3.17 -0.93
C GLY A 99 3.04 -2.82 0.33
N SER A 100 3.38 -1.53 0.46
CA SER A 100 4.23 -1.05 1.54
C SER A 100 3.63 -1.22 2.94
N THR A 101 2.30 -1.18 3.07
CA THR A 101 1.62 -1.39 4.36
C THR A 101 1.75 -2.83 4.83
N VAL A 102 1.55 -3.80 3.91
CA VAL A 102 1.69 -5.23 4.22
C VAL A 102 3.15 -5.59 4.49
N ALA A 103 4.09 -5.02 3.75
CA ALA A 103 5.53 -5.23 3.97
C ALA A 103 5.98 -4.82 5.39
N CYS A 104 5.32 -3.85 6.01
CA CYS A 104 5.58 -3.48 7.40
C CYS A 104 5.26 -4.61 8.41
N MET A 105 4.60 -5.70 8.02
CA MET A 105 4.35 -6.85 8.90
C MET A 105 5.61 -7.68 9.16
N VAL A 106 6.62 -7.63 8.29
CA VAL A 106 7.83 -8.46 8.35
C VAL A 106 8.47 -8.56 9.76
N PRO A 107 8.75 -7.46 10.48
CA PRO A 107 9.39 -7.53 11.79
C PRO A 107 8.53 -8.24 12.86
N TYR A 108 7.22 -8.25 12.69
CA TYR A 108 6.29 -8.89 13.60
C TYR A 108 6.11 -10.37 13.29
N LEU A 109 6.14 -10.73 12.00
CA LEU A 109 6.07 -12.12 11.54
C LEU A 109 7.32 -12.91 11.92
N GLY A 110 8.49 -12.30 11.94
CA GLY A 110 9.71 -12.93 12.41
C GLY A 110 9.69 -13.37 13.88
N LYS A 111 8.67 -12.95 14.66
CA LYS A 111 8.46 -13.39 16.06
C LYS A 111 7.52 -14.59 16.18
N LYS A 112 6.82 -14.95 15.11
CA LYS A 112 5.90 -16.09 15.10
C LYS A 112 6.67 -17.38 14.85
N LYS A 113 6.14 -18.50 15.34
CA LYS A 113 6.80 -19.81 15.26
C LYS A 113 6.15 -20.71 14.20
N ASN A 114 6.96 -21.37 13.42
CA ASN A 114 6.53 -22.38 12.45
C ASN A 114 5.49 -21.86 11.45
N ILE A 115 5.55 -20.58 11.08
CA ILE A 115 4.72 -20.04 10.01
C ILE A 115 5.40 -20.21 8.67
N SER A 116 4.61 -20.38 7.60
CA SER A 116 5.07 -20.30 6.22
C SER A 116 4.43 -19.11 5.54
N VAL A 117 5.21 -18.31 4.82
CA VAL A 117 4.73 -17.07 4.21
C VAL A 117 4.91 -17.09 2.70
N ILE A 118 3.79 -16.99 1.96
CA ILE A 118 3.78 -16.91 0.51
C ILE A 118 3.79 -15.46 0.07
N VAL A 119 4.75 -15.10 -0.78
CA VAL A 119 4.96 -13.72 -1.22
C VAL A 119 5.25 -13.63 -2.72
N HIS A 120 5.01 -12.46 -3.29
CA HIS A 120 5.44 -12.12 -4.65
C HIS A 120 6.32 -10.85 -4.69
N ASP A 121 6.86 -10.45 -3.53
CA ASP A 121 7.80 -9.34 -3.37
C ASP A 121 9.15 -9.87 -2.88
N LEU A 122 10.20 -9.75 -3.71
CA LEU A 122 11.56 -10.24 -3.42
C LEU A 122 12.16 -9.59 -2.18
N ARG A 123 11.86 -8.31 -1.91
CA ARG A 123 12.36 -7.61 -0.69
C ARG A 123 11.74 -8.19 0.56
N VAL A 124 10.44 -8.48 0.50
CA VAL A 124 9.72 -9.11 1.63
C VAL A 124 10.22 -10.53 1.83
N ALA A 125 10.44 -11.28 0.73
CA ALA A 125 10.99 -12.64 0.80
C ALA A 125 12.37 -12.66 1.46
N GLU A 126 13.27 -11.79 1.02
CA GLU A 126 14.63 -11.66 1.58
C GLU A 126 14.60 -11.32 3.08
N GLN A 127 13.80 -10.33 3.47
CA GLN A 127 13.70 -9.89 4.85
C GLN A 127 13.12 -10.97 5.77
N LEU A 128 12.08 -11.67 5.35
CA LEU A 128 11.50 -12.78 6.12
C LEU A 128 12.48 -13.95 6.23
N GLY A 129 13.16 -14.30 5.14
CA GLY A 129 14.20 -15.33 5.14
C GLY A 129 15.35 -15.02 6.09
N ALA A 130 15.80 -13.75 6.14
CA ALA A 130 16.82 -13.29 7.09
C ALA A 130 16.37 -13.41 8.56
N LEU A 131 15.07 -13.42 8.82
CA LEU A 131 14.49 -13.64 10.15
C LEU A 131 14.22 -15.13 10.45
N GLY A 132 14.60 -16.04 9.54
CA GLY A 132 14.42 -17.47 9.71
C GLY A 132 12.98 -17.97 9.49
N VAL A 133 12.14 -17.16 8.85
CA VAL A 133 10.77 -17.56 8.46
C VAL A 133 10.85 -18.45 7.22
N ASP A 134 10.01 -19.49 7.15
CA ASP A 134 9.83 -20.28 5.94
C ASP A 134 9.08 -19.46 4.89
N VAL A 135 9.72 -19.23 3.73
CA VAL A 135 9.20 -18.33 2.70
C VAL A 135 9.09 -19.03 1.36
N ILE A 136 7.90 -18.91 0.78
CA ILE A 136 7.63 -19.34 -0.60
C ILE A 136 7.49 -18.09 -1.47
N CYS A 137 8.45 -17.87 -2.37
CA CYS A 137 8.38 -16.81 -3.35
C CYS A 137 7.75 -17.35 -4.64
N LEU A 138 6.66 -16.70 -5.10
CA LEU A 138 5.84 -17.20 -6.22
C LEU A 138 6.58 -17.21 -7.57
N GLY A 139 7.73 -16.51 -7.68
CA GLY A 139 8.43 -16.39 -8.97
C GLY A 139 7.70 -15.48 -9.95
N GLY A 140 8.22 -15.41 -11.18
CA GLY A 140 7.66 -14.60 -12.25
C GLY A 140 8.59 -13.49 -12.73
N ARG A 141 8.03 -12.52 -13.47
CA ARG A 141 8.76 -11.36 -14.01
C ARG A 141 8.74 -10.21 -13.02
N ILE A 142 9.86 -9.52 -12.86
CA ILE A 142 9.91 -8.26 -12.10
C ILE A 142 9.21 -7.18 -12.93
N CYS A 143 8.06 -6.71 -12.46
CA CYS A 143 7.22 -5.76 -13.19
C CYS A 143 7.12 -4.38 -12.54
N ASP A 144 7.31 -4.29 -11.22
CA ASP A 144 7.34 -3.02 -10.51
C ASP A 144 8.69 -2.93 -9.81
N PRO A 145 9.56 -2.00 -10.27
CA PRO A 145 10.92 -1.94 -9.77
C PRO A 145 10.95 -1.69 -8.26
N PRO A 146 11.86 -2.34 -7.57
CA PRO A 146 12.74 -3.37 -8.14
C PRO A 146 12.37 -4.80 -7.72
N SER A 147 11.20 -5.05 -7.10
CA SER A 147 11.02 -6.28 -6.32
C SER A 147 9.74 -7.07 -6.55
N ILE A 148 8.70 -6.48 -7.17
CA ILE A 148 7.41 -7.15 -7.33
C ILE A 148 7.45 -8.11 -8.51
N LEU A 149 7.12 -9.37 -8.25
CA LEU A 149 7.00 -10.43 -9.23
C LEU A 149 5.55 -10.52 -9.72
N MET A 150 5.38 -10.57 -11.04
CA MET A 150 4.09 -10.61 -11.71
C MET A 150 4.19 -11.45 -12.98
N GLY A 151 3.05 -11.72 -13.59
CA GLY A 151 2.91 -12.47 -14.82
C GLY A 151 2.13 -13.76 -14.63
N ASP A 152 1.89 -14.46 -15.73
CA ASP A 152 1.08 -15.69 -15.72
C ASP A 152 1.70 -16.76 -14.81
N ASP A 153 3.03 -16.91 -14.83
CA ASP A 153 3.75 -17.84 -13.94
C ASP A 153 3.47 -17.54 -12.46
N THR A 154 3.43 -16.25 -12.08
CA THR A 154 3.13 -15.84 -10.70
C THR A 154 1.71 -16.21 -10.30
N VAL A 155 0.76 -15.99 -11.21
CA VAL A 155 -0.66 -16.31 -11.00
C VAL A 155 -0.86 -17.83 -10.93
N GLU A 156 -0.29 -18.59 -11.86
CA GLU A 156 -0.36 -20.04 -11.86
C GLU A 156 0.26 -20.66 -10.60
N ASN A 157 1.39 -20.10 -10.15
CA ASN A 157 2.00 -20.54 -8.90
C ASN A 157 1.13 -20.21 -7.69
N ALA A 158 0.49 -19.03 -7.65
CA ALA A 158 -0.43 -18.68 -6.57
C ALA A 158 -1.61 -19.66 -6.46
N MET A 159 -2.15 -20.15 -7.59
CA MET A 159 -3.26 -21.12 -7.63
C MET A 159 -2.94 -22.46 -6.95
N LYS A 160 -1.66 -22.81 -6.80
CA LYS A 160 -1.22 -24.07 -6.20
C LYS A 160 -1.34 -24.11 -4.68
N TYR A 161 -1.55 -22.95 -4.05
CA TYR A 161 -1.50 -22.83 -2.59
C TYR A 161 -2.87 -22.51 -1.99
N ARG A 162 -3.12 -23.14 -0.86
CA ARG A 162 -4.17 -22.78 0.08
C ARG A 162 -3.49 -22.21 1.32
N VAL A 163 -4.04 -21.11 1.86
CA VAL A 163 -3.49 -20.43 3.02
C VAL A 163 -4.56 -20.16 4.07
N ASP A 164 -4.17 -20.14 5.33
CA ASP A 164 -5.08 -19.78 6.42
C ASP A 164 -5.54 -18.33 6.30
N LYS A 165 -4.62 -17.44 5.90
CA LYS A 165 -4.92 -16.00 5.76
C LYS A 165 -4.16 -15.35 4.63
N ILE A 166 -4.83 -14.41 3.97
CA ILE A 166 -4.17 -13.42 3.12
C ILE A 166 -4.20 -12.05 3.78
N PHE A 167 -3.09 -11.34 3.73
CA PHE A 167 -2.99 -9.93 4.07
C PHE A 167 -2.71 -9.12 2.82
N PHE A 168 -3.54 -8.12 2.55
CA PHE A 168 -3.39 -7.28 1.37
C PHE A 168 -3.70 -5.81 1.67
N SER A 169 -3.19 -4.94 0.83
CA SER A 169 -3.55 -3.53 0.79
C SER A 169 -3.96 -3.17 -0.65
N ALA A 170 -4.49 -1.98 -0.84
CA ALA A 170 -5.05 -1.57 -2.11
C ALA A 170 -4.54 -0.20 -2.55
N THR A 171 -4.83 0.15 -3.81
CA THR A 171 -4.57 1.47 -4.35
C THR A 171 -5.58 2.47 -3.82
N GLY A 172 -6.86 2.10 -3.80
CA GLY A 172 -7.93 2.99 -3.37
C GLY A 172 -9.03 2.26 -2.61
N LEU A 173 -9.71 3.05 -1.76
CA LEU A 173 -10.84 2.66 -0.95
C LEU A 173 -11.90 3.77 -1.02
N THR A 174 -13.14 3.41 -1.28
CA THR A 174 -14.25 4.37 -1.23
C THR A 174 -14.89 4.39 0.17
N PRO A 175 -15.55 5.49 0.57
CA PRO A 175 -16.23 5.58 1.85
C PRO A 175 -17.30 4.51 2.06
N ASP A 176 -17.88 3.98 0.99
CA ASP A 176 -18.90 2.91 1.03
C ASP A 176 -18.30 1.49 1.01
N GLY A 177 -16.96 1.37 1.09
CA GLY A 177 -16.25 0.12 1.29
C GLY A 177 -15.83 -0.63 0.02
N GLN A 178 -15.80 0.05 -1.14
CA GLN A 178 -15.28 -0.57 -2.38
C GLN A 178 -13.76 -0.46 -2.42
N ILE A 179 -13.09 -1.57 -2.71
CA ILE A 179 -11.64 -1.70 -2.77
C ILE A 179 -11.20 -1.81 -4.23
N SER A 180 -10.23 -0.98 -4.63
CA SER A 180 -9.70 -0.95 -5.98
C SER A 180 -8.18 -1.05 -6.02
N VAL A 181 -7.68 -1.70 -7.06
CA VAL A 181 -6.25 -1.93 -7.32
C VAL A 181 -5.89 -1.47 -8.73
N MET A 182 -4.60 -1.38 -9.01
CA MET A 182 -4.13 -1.21 -10.38
C MET A 182 -4.46 -2.48 -11.18
N GLU A 183 -4.84 -2.33 -12.46
CA GLU A 183 -5.25 -3.42 -13.34
C GLU A 183 -4.27 -4.61 -13.32
N LYS A 184 -2.96 -4.31 -13.35
CA LYS A 184 -1.90 -5.32 -13.36
C LYS A 184 -1.89 -6.24 -12.11
N TYR A 185 -2.41 -5.78 -10.96
CA TYR A 185 -2.47 -6.59 -9.73
C TYR A 185 -3.77 -7.37 -9.57
N TYR A 186 -4.80 -7.02 -10.32
CA TYR A 186 -6.14 -7.54 -10.12
C TYR A 186 -6.20 -9.06 -10.10
N LEU A 187 -5.69 -9.71 -11.16
CA LEU A 187 -5.82 -11.16 -11.31
C LEU A 187 -5.08 -11.91 -10.20
N LEU A 188 -3.85 -11.49 -9.89
CA LEU A 188 -3.05 -12.12 -8.83
C LEU A 188 -3.74 -11.99 -7.47
N TYR A 189 -4.20 -10.78 -7.11
CA TYR A 189 -4.87 -10.57 -5.83
C TYR A 189 -6.17 -11.36 -5.74
N HIS A 190 -6.94 -11.39 -6.82
CA HIS A 190 -8.18 -12.17 -6.88
C HIS A 190 -7.92 -13.66 -6.62
N VAL A 191 -6.92 -14.23 -7.30
CA VAL A 191 -6.53 -15.64 -7.12
C VAL A 191 -6.03 -15.91 -5.70
N MET A 192 -5.16 -15.04 -5.16
CA MET A 192 -4.65 -15.21 -3.80
C MET A 192 -5.78 -15.14 -2.75
N MET A 193 -6.75 -14.25 -2.93
CA MET A 193 -7.93 -14.15 -2.05
C MET A 193 -8.79 -15.42 -2.11
N GLN A 194 -9.00 -16.00 -3.30
CA GLN A 194 -9.74 -17.26 -3.46
C GLN A 194 -9.04 -18.45 -2.82
N GLY A 195 -7.71 -18.41 -2.70
CA GLY A 195 -6.90 -19.43 -2.06
C GLY A 195 -6.84 -19.32 -0.53
N ALA A 196 -7.43 -18.32 0.09
CA ALA A 196 -7.34 -18.04 1.52
C ALA A 196 -8.64 -18.36 2.25
N ASP A 197 -8.52 -18.93 3.46
CA ASP A 197 -9.66 -19.18 4.34
C ASP A 197 -10.15 -17.88 5.01
N LYS A 198 -9.26 -16.92 5.25
CA LYS A 198 -9.56 -15.59 5.81
C LYS A 198 -8.84 -14.49 5.04
N VAL A 199 -9.54 -13.39 4.83
CA VAL A 199 -9.07 -12.24 4.07
C VAL A 199 -8.91 -11.02 4.98
N CYS A 200 -7.68 -10.53 5.11
CA CYS A 200 -7.31 -9.36 5.93
C CYS A 200 -6.92 -8.18 5.03
N PHE A 201 -7.65 -7.09 5.13
CA PHE A 201 -7.37 -5.85 4.40
C PHE A 201 -6.75 -4.80 5.33
N LEU A 202 -5.60 -4.25 4.93
CA LEU A 202 -4.90 -3.19 5.64
C LEU A 202 -4.99 -1.89 4.83
N ALA A 203 -5.57 -0.85 5.43
CA ALA A 203 -5.70 0.45 4.79
C ALA A 203 -5.45 1.60 5.76
N ASP A 204 -4.48 2.44 5.46
CA ASP A 204 -4.35 3.73 6.09
C ASP A 204 -5.36 4.73 5.47
N HIS A 205 -5.66 5.82 6.21
CA HIS A 205 -6.63 6.86 5.79
C HIS A 205 -6.32 7.46 4.41
N THR A 206 -5.07 7.37 3.95
CA THR A 206 -4.70 7.89 2.63
C THR A 206 -5.31 7.07 1.48
N LYS A 207 -5.95 5.95 1.76
CA LYS A 207 -6.65 5.12 0.76
C LYS A 207 -8.07 5.60 0.48
N LEU A 208 -8.66 6.42 1.38
CA LEU A 208 -9.98 6.98 1.17
C LEU A 208 -10.01 7.88 -0.06
N GLU A 209 -11.11 7.81 -0.81
CA GLU A 209 -11.37 8.60 -2.02
C GLU A 209 -10.38 8.37 -3.17
N GLN A 210 -9.44 7.44 -3.00
CA GLN A 210 -8.56 7.02 -4.09
C GLN A 210 -9.21 5.91 -4.89
N ARG A 211 -8.86 5.86 -6.16
CA ARG A 211 -9.35 4.83 -7.07
C ARG A 211 -8.19 4.17 -7.79
N GLY A 212 -8.13 2.85 -7.72
CA GLY A 212 -7.35 2.04 -8.64
C GLY A 212 -8.08 1.92 -9.98
N ASP A 213 -7.40 1.39 -10.96
CA ASP A 213 -7.94 1.23 -12.31
C ASP A 213 -9.09 0.20 -12.35
N ARG A 214 -9.08 -0.73 -11.40
CA ARG A 214 -10.04 -1.83 -11.34
C ARG A 214 -10.55 -2.11 -9.93
N ARG A 215 -11.87 -2.29 -9.81
CA ARG A 215 -12.50 -2.77 -8.58
C ARG A 215 -12.08 -4.22 -8.34
N LEU A 216 -11.52 -4.49 -7.17
CA LEU A 216 -11.15 -5.84 -6.73
C LEU A 216 -12.33 -6.52 -6.02
N CYS A 217 -12.86 -5.88 -4.98
CA CYS A 217 -13.96 -6.39 -4.16
C CYS A 217 -14.60 -5.24 -3.37
N ASP A 218 -15.43 -5.57 -2.40
CA ASP A 218 -15.83 -4.70 -1.32
C ASP A 218 -15.65 -5.42 0.03
N PHE A 219 -16.00 -4.76 1.13
CA PHE A 219 -15.82 -5.33 2.47
C PHE A 219 -16.58 -6.63 2.71
N SER A 220 -17.60 -6.99 1.89
CA SER A 220 -18.27 -8.30 2.02
C SER A 220 -17.37 -9.50 1.73
N ALA A 221 -16.27 -9.29 0.97
CA ALA A 221 -15.28 -10.30 0.67
C ALA A 221 -14.07 -10.27 1.64
N VAL A 222 -14.16 -9.49 2.73
CA VAL A 222 -13.08 -9.27 3.69
C VAL A 222 -13.53 -9.67 5.09
N ASP A 223 -12.76 -10.51 5.77
CA ASP A 223 -13.05 -10.91 7.14
C ASP A 223 -12.61 -9.86 8.17
N TYR A 224 -11.43 -9.24 7.94
CA TYR A 224 -10.85 -8.24 8.84
C TYR A 224 -10.41 -7.00 8.07
N VAL A 225 -10.88 -5.82 8.49
CA VAL A 225 -10.42 -4.52 8.01
C VAL A 225 -9.61 -3.87 9.13
N VAL A 226 -8.29 -3.81 8.97
CA VAL A 226 -7.37 -3.15 9.90
C VAL A 226 -7.05 -1.76 9.37
N SER A 227 -7.48 -0.71 10.06
CA SER A 227 -7.40 0.65 9.53
C SER A 227 -7.29 1.70 10.65
N ASP A 228 -6.68 2.84 10.34
CA ASP A 228 -6.73 4.06 11.13
C ASP A 228 -7.96 4.95 10.80
N ILE A 229 -8.88 4.42 9.98
CA ILE A 229 -10.17 5.03 9.67
C ILE A 229 -11.21 4.48 10.64
N ASP A 230 -11.88 5.35 11.36
CA ASP A 230 -13.04 4.95 12.19
C ASP A 230 -14.29 4.89 11.31
N PHE A 231 -14.58 3.70 10.81
CA PHE A 231 -15.75 3.48 9.96
C PHE A 231 -17.04 3.65 10.77
N SER A 232 -17.99 4.41 10.20
CA SER A 232 -19.29 4.68 10.82
C SER A 232 -20.11 3.42 11.09
N GLY A 233 -21.09 3.52 12.00
CA GLY A 233 -22.04 2.45 12.28
C GLY A 233 -22.81 1.96 11.06
N ASP A 234 -23.10 2.86 10.10
CA ASP A 234 -23.78 2.51 8.86
C ASP A 234 -22.95 1.58 7.98
N ILE A 235 -21.63 1.86 7.86
CA ILE A 235 -20.71 0.98 7.12
C ILE A 235 -20.56 -0.37 7.82
N ARG A 236 -20.39 -0.37 9.14
CA ARG A 236 -20.31 -1.62 9.93
C ARG A 236 -21.61 -2.43 9.80
N GLY A 237 -22.77 -1.78 9.82
CA GLY A 237 -24.07 -2.42 9.62
C GLY A 237 -24.28 -2.99 8.21
N LYS A 238 -23.72 -2.34 7.18
CA LYS A 238 -23.75 -2.83 5.80
C LYS A 238 -22.93 -4.11 5.61
N TYR A 239 -21.86 -4.29 6.40
CA TYR A 239 -20.95 -5.43 6.31
C TYR A 239 -20.84 -6.20 7.63
N PRO A 240 -21.94 -6.85 8.09
CA PRO A 240 -22.02 -7.43 9.42
C PRO A 240 -21.11 -8.65 9.66
N LYS A 241 -20.54 -9.22 8.61
CA LYS A 241 -19.59 -10.35 8.69
C LYS A 241 -18.13 -9.89 8.75
N THR A 242 -17.86 -8.62 8.49
CA THR A 242 -16.53 -8.02 8.48
C THR A 242 -16.21 -7.46 9.87
N GLU A 243 -15.11 -7.86 10.45
CA GLU A 243 -14.59 -7.27 11.68
C GLU A 243 -13.77 -6.02 11.35
N PHE A 244 -14.17 -4.87 11.89
CA PHE A 244 -13.47 -3.60 11.73
C PHE A 244 -12.58 -3.31 12.92
N VAL A 245 -11.28 -3.34 12.71
CA VAL A 245 -10.23 -3.10 13.70
C VAL A 245 -9.70 -1.70 13.52
N PHE A 246 -10.13 -0.79 14.38
CA PHE A 246 -9.64 0.59 14.41
C PHE A 246 -8.31 0.66 15.15
N VAL A 247 -7.31 1.24 14.50
CA VAL A 247 -5.97 1.47 15.06
C VAL A 247 -5.78 2.96 15.28
N ASP A 248 -5.87 3.41 16.54
CA ASP A 248 -5.65 4.83 16.87
C ASP A 248 -4.21 5.23 16.52
N GLY A 249 -4.06 6.09 15.50
CA GLY A 249 -2.77 6.60 15.03
C GLY A 249 -2.06 7.55 16.00
N LYS A 250 -2.60 7.78 17.21
CA LYS A 250 -1.95 8.59 18.23
C LYS A 250 -0.73 7.85 18.78
N VAL A 251 0.42 8.17 18.22
CA VAL A 251 1.71 7.84 18.82
C VAL A 251 1.73 8.40 20.24
N LYS A 252 1.63 7.55 21.26
CA LYS A 252 2.04 7.94 22.60
C LYS A 252 3.54 8.26 22.48
N ARG A 253 3.86 9.55 22.37
CA ARG A 253 5.24 10.02 22.56
C ARG A 253 5.62 9.68 24.00
N GLY A 254 6.30 8.55 24.15
CA GLY A 254 7.00 8.21 25.38
C GLY A 254 8.39 8.82 25.35
#